data_3b0c02c0d650896f7af0603634b16fbf
#
_entry.id   3b0c02c0d650896f7af0603634b16fbf
#
_cell.length_a   1.000
_cell.length_b   1.000
_cell.length_c   1.000
_cell.angle_alpha   90.00
_cell.angle_beta   90.00
_cell.angle_gamma   90.00
#
_symmetry.space_group_name_H-M   'P 1'
#
loop_
_entity.id
_entity.type
_entity.pdbx_description
1 polymer ?
#
loop_
_entity_poly.entity_id
_entity_poly.type
_entity_poly.pdbx_seq_one_letter_code
_entity_poly.pdbx_strand_id
1 'polypeptide(L)'
;MFENILKNVHEKTPLIHCITNYVTVNDVANALLACGASPIMADDENDAVEITAICDALVINIGTLNERTIATMLKTGKKANELFHPVVLDPVGAGASSLRTDTTFKLLEEVKFAVIRGNISEIKTVSRGSGTTKGVDANVNDAVTEKNLDETISFARKLSAKTEAIIAITGAIDIVTDSNKTYIIRNGHHMMSKITGTGCMLTAVIAAYCAANPDNHFDATAAAVCAIGLAGELAYDKLIKHDVGTSSYRTYLIDALSKLDAKTLEGGIKIESR
;
A
#
# COMPACT_ATOMS: atom_id res chain seq x y z
N MET A 1 5.33 -13.79 -14.78
CA MET A 1 5.04 -12.35 -14.92
C MET A 1 5.86 -11.53 -13.93
N PHE A 2 5.82 -11.85 -12.63
CA PHE A 2 6.47 -11.07 -11.56
C PHE A 2 7.71 -11.73 -10.94
N GLU A 3 8.27 -12.77 -11.57
CA GLU A 3 9.42 -13.53 -11.05
C GLU A 3 10.61 -12.65 -10.70
N ASN A 4 11.04 -11.79 -11.64
CA ASN A 4 12.16 -10.88 -11.42
C ASN A 4 11.88 -9.84 -10.33
N ILE A 5 10.62 -9.44 -10.16
CA ILE A 5 10.22 -8.47 -9.12
C ILE A 5 10.42 -9.08 -7.73
N LEU A 6 9.92 -10.30 -7.49
CA LEU A 6 10.14 -11.01 -6.24
C LEU A 6 11.62 -11.29 -5.99
N LYS A 7 12.32 -11.79 -7.01
CA LYS A 7 13.75 -12.08 -6.93
C LYS A 7 14.54 -10.86 -6.48
N ASN A 8 14.28 -9.69 -7.09
CA ASN A 8 14.96 -8.45 -6.74
C ASN A 8 14.75 -8.05 -5.27
N VAL A 9 13.54 -8.28 -4.69
CA VAL A 9 13.29 -7.99 -3.26
C VAL A 9 14.18 -8.86 -2.37
N HIS A 10 14.24 -10.17 -2.63
CA HIS A 10 15.07 -11.09 -1.86
C HIS A 10 16.58 -10.84 -2.01
N GLU A 11 17.04 -10.46 -3.21
CA GLU A 11 18.47 -10.21 -3.47
C GLU A 11 18.94 -8.87 -2.91
N LYS A 12 18.10 -7.83 -2.97
CA LYS A 12 18.47 -6.48 -2.52
C LYS A 12 18.18 -6.24 -1.03
N THR A 13 17.22 -6.97 -0.46
CA THR A 13 16.76 -6.80 0.94
C THR A 13 16.57 -5.32 1.30
N PRO A 14 15.68 -4.58 0.60
CA PRO A 14 15.60 -3.12 0.72
C PRO A 14 15.22 -2.70 2.14
N LEU A 15 15.84 -1.62 2.62
CA LEU A 15 15.57 -1.01 3.92
C LEU A 15 14.42 -0.01 3.80
N ILE A 16 13.32 -0.25 4.50
CA ILE A 16 12.08 0.52 4.38
C ILE A 16 11.82 1.32 5.65
N HIS A 17 11.87 2.65 5.52
CA HIS A 17 11.45 3.54 6.59
C HIS A 17 9.93 3.62 6.65
N CYS A 18 9.34 3.32 7.80
CA CYS A 18 7.90 3.35 8.01
C CYS A 18 7.50 4.33 9.10
N ILE A 19 6.91 5.47 8.73
CA ILE A 19 6.12 6.29 9.64
C ILE A 19 4.70 5.77 9.54
N THR A 20 4.36 4.81 10.40
CA THR A 20 3.09 4.08 10.35
C THR A 20 2.30 4.24 11.66
N ASN A 21 1.09 3.72 11.69
CA ASN A 21 0.22 3.80 12.85
C ASN A 21 0.58 2.76 13.93
N TYR A 22 0.44 3.12 15.20
CA TYR A 22 0.82 2.27 16.33
C TYR A 22 -0.10 1.05 16.50
N VAL A 23 -1.27 1.01 15.86
CA VAL A 23 -2.16 -0.16 15.92
C VAL A 23 -1.57 -1.35 15.18
N THR A 24 -0.82 -1.10 14.10
CA THR A 24 -0.36 -2.14 13.17
C THR A 24 1.15 -2.17 12.98
N VAL A 25 1.91 -1.32 13.68
CA VAL A 25 3.36 -1.17 13.49
C VAL A 25 4.13 -2.48 13.56
N ASN A 26 3.80 -3.36 14.51
CA ASN A 26 4.45 -4.67 14.63
C ASN A 26 4.16 -5.59 13.44
N ASP A 27 2.90 -5.63 12.99
CA ASP A 27 2.51 -6.45 11.83
C ASP A 27 3.14 -5.93 10.53
N VAL A 28 3.27 -4.61 10.38
CA VAL A 28 3.97 -3.97 9.26
C VAL A 28 5.44 -4.40 9.23
N ALA A 29 6.13 -4.36 10.38
CA ALA A 29 7.51 -4.83 10.48
C ALA A 29 7.64 -6.31 10.12
N ASN A 30 6.78 -7.17 10.66
CA ASN A 30 6.81 -8.60 10.35
C ASN A 30 6.47 -8.92 8.89
N ALA A 31 5.57 -8.16 8.25
CA ALA A 31 5.26 -8.32 6.84
C ALA A 31 6.45 -7.95 5.94
N LEU A 32 7.20 -6.90 6.28
CA LEU A 32 8.43 -6.51 5.58
C LEU A 32 9.50 -7.59 5.71
N LEU A 33 9.75 -8.10 6.92
CA LEU A 33 10.68 -9.22 7.13
C LEU A 33 10.24 -10.47 6.36
N ALA A 34 8.95 -10.77 6.38
CA ALA A 34 8.39 -11.92 5.67
C ALA A 34 8.55 -11.82 4.15
N CYS A 35 8.41 -10.65 3.55
CA CYS A 35 8.59 -10.48 2.10
C CYS A 35 10.05 -10.35 1.66
N GLY A 36 11.02 -10.39 2.60
CA GLY A 36 12.46 -10.32 2.29
C GLY A 36 13.05 -8.91 2.35
N ALA A 37 12.34 -7.94 2.95
CA ALA A 37 12.82 -6.58 3.18
C ALA A 37 13.23 -6.35 4.64
N SER A 38 13.81 -5.20 4.94
CA SER A 38 14.21 -4.78 6.29
C SER A 38 13.41 -3.56 6.73
N PRO A 39 12.65 -3.63 7.85
CA PRO A 39 11.91 -2.49 8.37
C PRO A 39 12.74 -1.62 9.30
N ILE A 40 12.50 -0.32 9.28
CA ILE A 40 12.91 0.60 10.33
C ILE A 40 11.78 1.59 10.61
N MET A 41 11.49 1.83 11.91
CA MET A 41 10.45 2.76 12.35
C MET A 41 11.10 3.91 13.11
N ALA A 42 10.95 5.12 12.59
CA ALA A 42 11.40 6.35 13.22
C ALA A 42 10.34 7.44 12.96
N ASP A 43 9.84 8.05 14.02
CA ASP A 43 8.79 9.08 13.91
C ASP A 43 9.12 10.36 14.69
N ASP A 44 10.31 10.44 15.31
CA ASP A 44 10.83 11.67 15.87
C ASP A 44 11.52 12.51 14.80
N GLU A 45 11.23 13.81 14.79
CA GLU A 45 11.70 14.73 13.76
C GLU A 45 13.22 14.80 13.62
N ASN A 46 13.94 14.61 14.75
CA ASN A 46 15.41 14.70 14.78
C ASN A 46 16.08 13.41 14.27
N ASP A 47 15.40 12.27 14.36
CA ASP A 47 15.90 10.95 13.96
C ASP A 47 15.42 10.57 12.55
N ALA A 48 14.13 10.78 12.28
CA ALA A 48 13.45 10.26 11.10
C ALA A 48 14.05 10.76 9.76
N VAL A 49 14.57 11.98 9.70
CA VAL A 49 15.18 12.54 8.49
C VAL A 49 16.51 11.85 8.16
N GLU A 50 17.32 11.55 9.18
CA GLU A 50 18.58 10.80 9.02
C GLU A 50 18.29 9.36 8.63
N ILE A 51 17.29 8.72 9.27
CA ILE A 51 16.83 7.38 8.93
C ILE A 51 16.29 7.33 7.48
N THR A 52 15.49 8.32 7.05
CA THR A 52 15.04 8.37 5.66
C THR A 52 16.22 8.39 4.68
N ALA A 53 17.32 9.05 5.04
CA ALA A 53 18.47 9.20 4.14
C ALA A 53 19.24 7.90 3.90
N ILE A 54 19.18 6.95 4.82
CA ILE A 54 19.85 5.64 4.68
C ILE A 54 18.93 4.53 4.20
N CYS A 55 17.62 4.81 4.05
CA CYS A 55 16.63 3.85 3.60
C CYS A 55 16.43 3.90 2.08
N ASP A 56 15.86 2.85 1.50
CA ASP A 56 15.58 2.73 0.08
C ASP A 56 14.18 3.20 -0.31
N ALA A 57 13.26 3.32 0.65
CA ALA A 57 11.90 3.83 0.46
C ALA A 57 11.31 4.36 1.77
N LEU A 58 10.25 5.19 1.64
CA LEU A 58 9.48 5.73 2.75
C LEU A 58 8.00 5.35 2.65
N VAL A 59 7.43 4.87 3.75
CA VAL A 59 5.99 4.68 3.95
C VAL A 59 5.45 5.79 4.85
N ILE A 60 4.40 6.46 4.41
CA ILE A 60 3.63 7.43 5.20
C ILE A 60 2.21 6.90 5.37
N ASN A 61 1.84 6.54 6.60
CA ASN A 61 0.52 6.05 6.97
C ASN A 61 -0.09 6.94 8.06
N ILE A 62 -1.24 7.53 7.77
CA ILE A 62 -1.88 8.54 8.62
C ILE A 62 -2.91 7.96 9.61
N GLY A 63 -2.84 6.67 9.93
CA GLY A 63 -3.84 5.98 10.75
C GLY A 63 -3.94 6.45 12.21
N THR A 64 -2.87 7.01 12.78
CA THR A 64 -2.83 7.52 14.17
C THR A 64 -2.01 8.82 14.22
N LEU A 65 -2.59 9.89 13.70
CA LEU A 65 -1.93 11.20 13.60
C LEU A 65 -1.81 11.91 14.95
N ASN A 66 -0.71 12.64 15.10
CA ASN A 66 -0.53 13.72 16.06
C ASN A 66 0.35 14.82 15.43
N GLU A 67 0.40 16.01 16.03
CA GLU A 67 1.12 17.16 15.46
C GLU A 67 2.58 16.88 15.17
N ARG A 68 3.27 16.16 16.06
CA ARG A 68 4.68 15.77 15.90
C ARG A 68 4.86 14.86 14.68
N THR A 69 4.07 13.82 14.54
CA THR A 69 4.20 12.89 13.41
C THR A 69 3.84 13.53 12.07
N ILE A 70 2.90 14.48 12.05
CA ILE A 70 2.56 15.23 10.83
C ILE A 70 3.76 16.05 10.34
N ALA A 71 4.43 16.78 11.25
CA ALA A 71 5.63 17.55 10.91
C ALA A 71 6.75 16.65 10.39
N THR A 72 6.96 15.51 11.05
CA THR A 72 7.94 14.49 10.64
C THR A 72 7.63 13.92 9.26
N MET A 73 6.39 13.53 8.98
CA MET A 73 5.95 13.00 7.67
C MET A 73 6.26 13.96 6.51
N LEU A 74 6.03 15.27 6.72
CA LEU A 74 6.32 16.29 5.71
C LEU A 74 7.83 16.43 5.46
N LYS A 75 8.64 16.46 6.52
CA LYS A 75 10.10 16.60 6.40
C LYS A 75 10.74 15.36 5.75
N THR A 76 10.35 14.18 6.21
CA THR A 76 10.86 12.93 5.66
C THR A 76 10.41 12.67 4.23
N GLY A 77 9.15 13.04 3.91
CA GLY A 77 8.63 12.96 2.55
C GLY A 77 9.44 13.82 1.57
N LYS A 78 9.73 15.07 1.94
CA LYS A 78 10.61 15.96 1.15
C LYS A 78 12.02 15.39 1.04
N LYS A 79 12.57 14.88 2.15
CA LYS A 79 13.91 14.27 2.16
C LYS A 79 13.98 13.05 1.25
N ALA A 80 12.98 12.17 1.26
CA ALA A 80 12.90 11.03 0.36
C ALA A 80 12.83 11.49 -1.11
N ASN A 81 12.05 12.54 -1.42
CA ASN A 81 11.98 13.11 -2.77
C ASN A 81 13.32 13.70 -3.25
N GLU A 82 14.07 14.40 -2.38
CA GLU A 82 15.42 14.90 -2.68
C GLU A 82 16.39 13.77 -3.07
N LEU A 83 16.20 12.58 -2.47
CA LEU A 83 17.05 11.40 -2.69
C LEU A 83 16.51 10.47 -3.79
N PHE A 84 15.39 10.82 -4.41
CA PHE A 84 14.69 10.00 -5.40
C PHE A 84 14.23 8.64 -4.86
N HIS A 85 14.03 8.53 -3.54
CA HIS A 85 13.46 7.34 -2.92
C HIS A 85 11.95 7.30 -3.14
N PRO A 86 11.36 6.16 -3.51
CA PRO A 86 9.92 6.04 -3.64
C PRO A 86 9.21 6.27 -2.30
N VAL A 87 8.18 7.11 -2.31
CA VAL A 87 7.32 7.36 -1.17
C VAL A 87 5.95 6.75 -1.43
N VAL A 88 5.45 5.95 -0.49
CA VAL A 88 4.13 5.32 -0.57
C VAL A 88 3.21 5.91 0.49
N LEU A 89 2.06 6.45 0.04
CA LEU A 89 1.03 7.02 0.93
C LEU A 89 -0.08 6.00 1.21
N ASP A 90 -0.40 5.85 2.49
CA ASP A 90 -1.60 5.17 2.98
C ASP A 90 -2.49 6.18 3.74
N PRO A 91 -3.46 6.81 3.06
CA PRO A 91 -4.29 7.87 3.63
C PRO A 91 -5.41 7.30 4.51
N VAL A 92 -5.07 6.46 5.48
CA VAL A 92 -6.00 5.73 6.35
C VAL A 92 -7.02 6.65 6.99
N GLY A 93 -8.28 6.48 6.62
CA GLY A 93 -9.40 7.24 7.16
C GLY A 93 -9.46 8.70 6.70
N ALA A 94 -8.80 9.05 5.60
CA ALA A 94 -9.02 10.33 4.92
C ALA A 94 -10.52 10.46 4.56
N GLY A 95 -11.12 11.60 4.89
CA GLY A 95 -12.56 11.83 4.81
C GLY A 95 -13.33 11.54 6.11
N ALA A 96 -12.76 10.80 7.06
CA ALA A 96 -13.42 10.49 8.33
C ALA A 96 -13.27 11.60 9.40
N SER A 97 -12.22 12.42 9.31
CA SER A 97 -12.02 13.59 10.16
C SER A 97 -11.30 14.71 9.40
N SER A 98 -11.47 15.96 9.86
CA SER A 98 -10.77 17.11 9.28
C SER A 98 -9.25 16.93 9.38
N LEU A 99 -8.72 16.55 10.54
CA LEU A 99 -7.28 16.36 10.73
C LEU A 99 -6.66 15.41 9.70
N ARG A 100 -7.29 14.25 9.45
CA ARG A 100 -6.80 13.28 8.46
C ARG A 100 -6.91 13.80 7.04
N THR A 101 -8.02 14.46 6.73
CA THR A 101 -8.29 15.03 5.41
C THR A 101 -7.30 16.15 5.09
N ASP A 102 -7.14 17.11 6.02
CA ASP A 102 -6.26 18.27 5.86
C ASP A 102 -4.78 17.82 5.79
N THR A 103 -4.39 16.83 6.62
CA THR A 103 -3.05 16.24 6.55
C THR A 103 -2.80 15.56 5.21
N THR A 104 -3.79 14.81 4.69
CA THR A 104 -3.69 14.19 3.37
C THR A 104 -3.46 15.24 2.29
N PHE A 105 -4.23 16.33 2.31
CA PHE A 105 -4.10 17.40 1.32
C PHE A 105 -2.74 18.10 1.40
N LYS A 106 -2.28 18.38 2.62
CA LYS A 106 -0.96 18.96 2.83
C LYS A 106 0.18 18.06 2.37
N LEU A 107 0.08 16.77 2.61
CA LEU A 107 1.04 15.78 2.12
C LEU A 107 1.06 15.74 0.58
N LEU A 108 -0.10 15.76 -0.08
CA LEU A 108 -0.20 15.78 -1.54
C LEU A 108 0.33 17.06 -2.19
N GLU A 109 0.27 18.18 -1.46
CA GLU A 109 0.82 19.46 -1.92
C GLU A 109 2.34 19.53 -1.82
N GLU A 110 2.92 18.92 -0.77
CA GLU A 110 4.32 19.11 -0.40
C GLU A 110 5.23 17.91 -0.73
N VAL A 111 4.66 16.72 -0.97
CA VAL A 111 5.41 15.47 -1.20
C VAL A 111 4.94 14.79 -2.48
N LYS A 112 5.89 14.34 -3.31
CA LYS A 112 5.63 13.50 -4.48
C LYS A 112 5.59 12.04 -4.05
N PHE A 113 4.50 11.35 -4.40
CA PHE A 113 4.31 9.94 -4.10
C PHE A 113 4.53 9.08 -5.33
N ALA A 114 5.28 7.98 -5.19
CA ALA A 114 5.37 6.95 -6.22
C ALA A 114 4.07 6.13 -6.30
N VAL A 115 3.47 5.85 -5.14
CA VAL A 115 2.22 5.09 -5.03
C VAL A 115 1.32 5.72 -3.97
N ILE A 116 0.02 5.83 -4.27
CA ILE A 116 -1.03 6.17 -3.31
C ILE A 116 -1.96 4.95 -3.23
N ARG A 117 -2.01 4.32 -2.05
CA ARG A 117 -2.82 3.13 -1.80
C ARG A 117 -3.91 3.41 -0.78
N GLY A 118 -5.15 3.06 -1.08
CA GLY A 118 -6.27 3.21 -0.15
C GLY A 118 -7.50 2.42 -0.60
N ASN A 119 -8.54 2.40 0.22
CA ASN A 119 -9.85 1.98 -0.25
C ASN A 119 -10.48 3.05 -1.15
N ILE A 120 -11.57 2.73 -1.82
CA ILE A 120 -12.19 3.65 -2.80
C ILE A 120 -12.61 4.98 -2.15
N SER A 121 -13.09 4.98 -0.90
CA SER A 121 -13.50 6.21 -0.19
C SER A 121 -12.31 7.11 0.14
N GLU A 122 -11.19 6.52 0.57
CA GLU A 122 -9.93 7.22 0.83
C GLU A 122 -9.38 7.83 -0.46
N ILE A 123 -9.36 7.06 -1.56
CA ILE A 123 -8.86 7.54 -2.86
C ILE A 123 -9.77 8.63 -3.44
N LYS A 124 -11.09 8.56 -3.26
CA LYS A 124 -12.00 9.67 -3.59
C LYS A 124 -11.68 10.94 -2.78
N THR A 125 -11.31 10.82 -1.52
CA THR A 125 -10.88 11.95 -0.69
C THR A 125 -9.54 12.52 -1.18
N VAL A 126 -8.56 11.68 -1.49
CA VAL A 126 -7.29 12.08 -2.15
C VAL A 126 -7.54 12.90 -3.41
N SER A 127 -8.47 12.47 -4.25
CA SER A 127 -8.84 13.17 -5.48
C SER A 127 -9.32 14.61 -5.24
N ARG A 128 -10.01 14.88 -4.14
CA ARG A 128 -10.45 16.24 -3.78
C ARG A 128 -9.26 17.15 -3.44
N GLY A 129 -8.29 16.65 -2.68
CA GLY A 129 -7.06 17.35 -2.32
C GLY A 129 -6.15 17.64 -3.52
N SER A 130 -6.18 16.80 -4.53
CA SER A 130 -5.48 17.03 -5.79
C SER A 130 -6.18 18.06 -6.70
N GLY A 131 -7.29 18.71 -6.26
CA GLY A 131 -8.07 19.72 -7.00
C GLY A 131 -8.85 19.17 -8.20
N THR A 132 -9.08 17.84 -8.28
CA THR A 132 -9.71 17.20 -9.45
C THR A 132 -11.21 17.22 -9.46
N THR A 133 -11.89 17.39 -8.30
CA THR A 133 -13.37 17.38 -8.29
C THR A 133 -13.96 18.18 -7.14
N LYS A 134 -14.71 19.23 -7.48
CA LYS A 134 -15.85 19.65 -6.66
C LYS A 134 -16.98 18.66 -6.97
N GLY A 135 -17.36 17.81 -6.01
CA GLY A 135 -18.66 17.13 -6.09
C GLY A 135 -18.69 15.61 -6.20
N VAL A 136 -17.60 14.86 -5.93
CA VAL A 136 -17.74 13.41 -5.73
C VAL A 136 -17.97 13.14 -4.24
N ASP A 137 -19.25 12.97 -3.86
CA ASP A 137 -19.60 12.51 -2.52
C ASP A 137 -19.09 11.08 -2.33
N ALA A 138 -18.15 10.90 -1.37
CA ALA A 138 -17.74 9.57 -0.94
C ALA A 138 -18.91 8.93 -0.19
N ASN A 139 -19.66 8.08 -0.87
CA ASN A 139 -20.69 7.29 -0.24
C ASN A 139 -20.04 6.06 0.39
N VAL A 140 -20.35 5.77 1.64
CA VAL A 140 -19.79 4.63 2.39
C VAL A 140 -20.11 3.27 1.72
N ASN A 141 -21.04 3.24 0.78
CA ASN A 141 -21.46 2.07 0.01
C ASN A 141 -20.73 1.87 -1.34
N ASP A 142 -19.69 2.63 -1.62
CA ASP A 142 -18.98 2.60 -2.91
C ASP A 142 -17.89 1.50 -2.98
N ALA A 143 -18.24 0.26 -2.71
CA ALA A 143 -17.32 -0.84 -3.02
C ALA A 143 -17.08 -0.94 -4.53
N VAL A 144 -15.84 -1.26 -4.93
CA VAL A 144 -15.53 -1.62 -6.32
C VAL A 144 -16.21 -2.95 -6.64
N THR A 145 -17.04 -2.92 -7.70
CA THR A 145 -17.82 -4.06 -8.17
C THR A 145 -17.68 -4.16 -9.68
N GLU A 146 -18.05 -5.30 -10.27
CA GLU A 146 -18.04 -5.46 -11.74
C GLU A 146 -18.92 -4.40 -12.44
N LYS A 147 -19.95 -3.87 -11.77
CA LYS A 147 -20.87 -2.89 -12.36
C LYS A 147 -20.28 -1.49 -12.50
N ASN A 148 -19.38 -1.08 -11.58
CA ASN A 148 -18.76 0.25 -11.56
C ASN A 148 -17.26 0.22 -11.89
N LEU A 149 -16.75 -0.93 -12.36
CA LEU A 149 -15.33 -1.16 -12.57
C LEU A 149 -14.73 -0.18 -13.59
N ASP A 150 -15.35 -0.03 -14.76
CA ASP A 150 -14.85 0.85 -15.83
C ASP A 150 -14.87 2.33 -15.42
N GLU A 151 -15.90 2.76 -14.69
CA GLU A 151 -15.96 4.10 -14.12
C GLU A 151 -14.86 4.33 -13.09
N THR A 152 -14.62 3.35 -12.20
CA THR A 152 -13.58 3.40 -11.19
C THR A 152 -12.18 3.43 -11.83
N ILE A 153 -11.94 2.64 -12.87
CA ILE A 153 -10.68 2.66 -13.63
C ILE A 153 -10.46 4.03 -14.27
N SER A 154 -11.49 4.58 -14.95
CA SER A 154 -11.41 5.90 -15.58
C SER A 154 -11.09 7.00 -14.54
N PHE A 155 -11.73 6.95 -13.38
CA PHE A 155 -11.46 7.84 -12.25
C PHE A 155 -10.03 7.71 -11.75
N ALA A 156 -9.56 6.49 -11.50
CA ALA A 156 -8.22 6.23 -10.97
C ALA A 156 -7.11 6.65 -11.96
N ARG A 157 -7.28 6.41 -13.27
CA ARG A 157 -6.36 6.88 -14.31
C ARG A 157 -6.24 8.41 -14.35
N LYS A 158 -7.36 9.13 -14.24
CA LYS A 158 -7.36 10.60 -14.17
C LYS A 158 -6.62 11.10 -12.94
N LEU A 159 -6.81 10.43 -11.80
CA LEU A 159 -6.09 10.77 -10.57
C LEU A 159 -4.60 10.50 -10.72
N SER A 160 -4.22 9.34 -11.27
CA SER A 160 -2.82 9.01 -11.54
C SER A 160 -2.15 10.02 -12.48
N ALA A 161 -2.81 10.37 -13.59
CA ALA A 161 -2.29 11.38 -14.52
C ALA A 161 -2.04 12.75 -13.87
N LYS A 162 -2.80 13.07 -12.82
CA LYS A 162 -2.68 14.34 -12.12
C LYS A 162 -1.64 14.33 -11.01
N THR A 163 -1.59 13.25 -10.24
CA THR A 163 -0.66 13.12 -9.12
C THR A 163 0.71 12.58 -9.53
N GLU A 164 0.83 12.10 -10.76
CA GLU A 164 1.98 11.35 -11.28
C GLU A 164 2.27 10.07 -10.47
N ALA A 165 1.38 9.69 -9.56
CA ALA A 165 1.48 8.51 -8.73
C ALA A 165 0.73 7.31 -9.32
N ILE A 166 1.21 6.11 -9.05
CA ILE A 166 0.43 4.88 -9.25
C ILE A 166 -0.68 4.86 -8.20
N ILE A 167 -1.91 4.60 -8.63
CA ILE A 167 -3.07 4.49 -7.74
C ILE A 167 -3.40 3.03 -7.51
N ALA A 168 -3.37 2.61 -6.26
CA ALA A 168 -3.76 1.27 -5.83
C ALA A 168 -5.04 1.36 -4.98
N ILE A 169 -6.19 1.07 -5.59
CA ILE A 169 -7.48 0.97 -4.90
C ILE A 169 -7.66 -0.46 -4.43
N THR A 170 -7.87 -0.66 -3.13
CA THR A 170 -8.02 -2.01 -2.55
C THR A 170 -9.41 -2.24 -1.98
N GLY A 171 -9.91 -3.46 -2.18
CA GLY A 171 -11.26 -3.86 -1.77
C GLY A 171 -11.56 -5.33 -2.07
N ALA A 172 -12.77 -5.62 -2.52
CA ALA A 172 -13.14 -6.96 -3.02
C ALA A 172 -12.54 -7.22 -4.42
N ILE A 173 -12.36 -6.17 -5.20
CA ILE A 173 -11.62 -6.13 -6.46
C ILE A 173 -10.58 -5.03 -6.28
N ASP A 174 -9.31 -5.36 -6.47
CA ASP A 174 -8.22 -4.39 -6.39
C ASP A 174 -7.90 -3.84 -7.79
N ILE A 175 -7.58 -2.54 -7.85
CA ILE A 175 -7.18 -1.85 -9.08
C ILE A 175 -5.82 -1.22 -8.84
N VAL A 176 -4.86 -1.56 -9.68
CA VAL A 176 -3.55 -0.87 -9.75
C VAL A 176 -3.46 -0.19 -11.10
N THR A 177 -3.31 1.13 -11.12
CA THR A 177 -3.30 1.89 -12.37
C THR A 177 -2.30 3.02 -12.36
N ASP A 178 -1.66 3.24 -13.50
CA ASP A 178 -1.06 4.51 -13.88
C ASP A 178 -2.00 5.26 -14.85
N SER A 179 -1.51 6.28 -15.55
CA SER A 179 -2.31 7.03 -16.52
C SER A 179 -2.70 6.21 -17.77
N ASN A 180 -1.99 5.11 -18.07
CA ASN A 180 -2.08 4.37 -19.33
C ASN A 180 -2.54 2.93 -19.14
N LYS A 181 -1.98 2.25 -18.12
CA LYS A 181 -2.19 0.82 -17.87
C LYS A 181 -2.99 0.60 -16.59
N THR A 182 -3.73 -0.48 -16.57
CA THR A 182 -4.48 -0.90 -15.37
C THR A 182 -4.37 -2.40 -15.19
N TYR A 183 -4.10 -2.82 -13.97
CA TYR A 183 -4.32 -4.19 -13.53
C TYR A 183 -5.55 -4.27 -12.63
N ILE A 184 -6.38 -5.27 -12.88
CA ILE A 184 -7.51 -5.67 -12.05
C ILE A 184 -7.10 -6.97 -11.37
N ILE A 185 -7.10 -6.99 -10.05
CA ILE A 185 -6.60 -8.10 -9.26
C ILE A 185 -7.75 -8.62 -8.40
N ARG A 186 -7.98 -9.94 -8.43
CA ARG A 186 -9.04 -10.62 -7.70
C ARG A 186 -8.50 -11.63 -6.68
N ASN A 187 -7.24 -11.46 -6.28
CA ASN A 187 -6.68 -12.18 -5.16
C ASN A 187 -7.15 -11.59 -3.83
N GLY A 188 -7.21 -12.44 -2.83
CA GLY A 188 -7.60 -12.08 -1.48
C GLY A 188 -8.81 -12.87 -1.00
N HIS A 189 -9.06 -12.77 0.29
CA HIS A 189 -10.17 -13.45 0.94
C HIS A 189 -10.86 -12.51 1.95
N HIS A 190 -12.19 -12.64 2.10
CA HIS A 190 -12.97 -11.78 3.02
C HIS A 190 -12.48 -11.83 4.47
N MET A 191 -11.82 -12.94 4.89
CA MET A 191 -11.20 -13.05 6.21
C MET A 191 -10.13 -11.99 6.48
N MET A 192 -9.49 -11.42 5.43
CA MET A 192 -8.52 -10.33 5.59
C MET A 192 -9.14 -9.11 6.28
N SER A 193 -10.45 -8.88 6.12
CA SER A 193 -11.18 -7.79 6.81
C SER A 193 -11.47 -8.09 8.30
N LYS A 194 -11.22 -9.31 8.77
CA LYS A 194 -11.45 -9.73 10.16
C LYS A 194 -10.20 -9.61 11.04
N ILE A 195 -9.08 -9.19 10.47
CA ILE A 195 -7.86 -8.84 11.18
C ILE A 195 -7.48 -7.40 10.82
N THR A 196 -6.96 -6.66 11.80
CA THR A 196 -6.48 -5.29 11.55
C THR A 196 -5.14 -5.31 10.80
N GLY A 197 -4.89 -4.29 10.00
CA GLY A 197 -3.57 -4.00 9.46
C GLY A 197 -3.22 -4.64 8.12
N THR A 198 -4.09 -5.46 7.51
CA THR A 198 -3.80 -6.04 6.18
C THR A 198 -3.49 -4.99 5.13
N GLY A 199 -4.21 -3.86 5.14
CA GLY A 199 -3.92 -2.73 4.29
C GLY A 199 -2.58 -2.07 4.61
N CYS A 200 -2.28 -1.82 5.88
CA CYS A 200 -1.01 -1.20 6.30
C CYS A 200 0.19 -2.10 5.98
N MET A 201 0.06 -3.41 6.15
CA MET A 201 1.07 -4.39 5.70
C MET A 201 1.28 -4.31 4.18
N LEU A 202 0.20 -4.29 3.40
CA LEU A 202 0.28 -4.17 1.95
C LEU A 202 1.02 -2.89 1.53
N THR A 203 0.73 -1.74 2.15
CA THR A 203 1.40 -0.47 1.83
C THR A 203 2.91 -0.57 2.03
N ALA A 204 3.36 -1.22 3.10
CA ALA A 204 4.77 -1.44 3.35
C ALA A 204 5.41 -2.42 2.35
N VAL A 205 4.72 -3.52 2.02
CA VAL A 205 5.18 -4.47 0.99
C VAL A 205 5.27 -3.79 -0.38
N ILE A 206 4.33 -2.90 -0.74
CA ILE A 206 4.42 -2.09 -1.97
C ILE A 206 5.72 -1.26 -1.96
N ALA A 207 6.04 -0.60 -0.84
CA ALA A 207 7.26 0.21 -0.74
C ALA A 207 8.53 -0.65 -0.94
N ALA A 208 8.58 -1.84 -0.34
CA ALA A 208 9.68 -2.78 -0.50
C ALA A 208 9.84 -3.25 -1.96
N TYR A 209 8.73 -3.57 -2.62
CA TYR A 209 8.75 -4.01 -4.01
C TYR A 209 9.15 -2.87 -4.95
N CYS A 210 8.69 -1.64 -4.72
CA CYS A 210 9.11 -0.47 -5.50
C CYS A 210 10.59 -0.14 -5.27
N ALA A 211 11.09 -0.16 -4.04
CA ALA A 211 12.51 0.07 -3.73
C ALA A 211 13.44 -0.93 -4.42
N ALA A 212 13.04 -2.21 -4.44
CA ALA A 212 13.82 -3.24 -5.11
C ALA A 212 13.75 -3.17 -6.65
N ASN A 213 12.73 -2.48 -7.22
CA ASN A 213 12.46 -2.39 -8.65
C ASN A 213 12.25 -0.94 -9.10
N PRO A 214 13.28 -0.08 -9.03
CA PRO A 214 13.15 1.37 -9.24
C PRO A 214 12.68 1.76 -10.65
N ASP A 215 12.95 0.94 -11.65
CA ASP A 215 12.56 1.22 -13.04
C ASP A 215 11.17 0.68 -13.40
N ASN A 216 10.48 0.03 -12.45
CA ASN A 216 9.19 -0.62 -12.71
C ASN A 216 8.27 -0.63 -11.49
N HIS A 217 7.96 0.54 -10.95
CA HIS A 217 7.08 0.68 -9.79
C HIS A 217 5.66 0.17 -10.08
N PHE A 218 5.18 0.26 -11.34
CA PHE A 218 3.83 -0.17 -11.70
C PHE A 218 3.64 -1.69 -11.51
N ASP A 219 4.49 -2.49 -12.13
CA ASP A 219 4.41 -3.95 -11.97
C ASP A 219 4.81 -4.38 -10.54
N ALA A 220 5.73 -3.66 -9.89
CA ALA A 220 6.10 -3.91 -8.50
C ALA A 220 4.90 -3.71 -7.55
N THR A 221 4.11 -2.65 -7.75
CA THR A 221 2.88 -2.41 -6.99
C THR A 221 1.87 -3.53 -7.20
N ALA A 222 1.63 -3.94 -8.45
CA ALA A 222 0.71 -5.03 -8.76
C ALA A 222 1.16 -6.38 -8.17
N ALA A 223 2.46 -6.67 -8.26
CA ALA A 223 3.04 -7.87 -7.66
C ALA A 223 2.84 -7.92 -6.14
N ALA A 224 3.03 -6.80 -5.44
CA ALA A 224 2.80 -6.68 -4.00
C ALA A 224 1.33 -6.93 -3.63
N VAL A 225 0.38 -6.36 -4.40
CA VAL A 225 -1.06 -6.59 -4.21
C VAL A 225 -1.40 -8.06 -4.40
N CYS A 226 -0.92 -8.69 -5.49
CA CYS A 226 -1.10 -10.12 -5.74
C CYS A 226 -0.50 -10.97 -4.61
N ALA A 227 0.70 -10.63 -4.13
CA ALA A 227 1.42 -11.38 -3.10
C ALA A 227 0.65 -11.40 -1.76
N ILE A 228 0.19 -10.24 -1.29
CA ILE A 228 -0.60 -10.13 -0.06
C ILE A 228 -1.98 -10.79 -0.23
N GLY A 229 -2.63 -10.60 -1.39
CA GLY A 229 -3.91 -11.23 -1.67
C GLY A 229 -3.81 -12.76 -1.66
N LEU A 230 -2.82 -13.31 -2.38
CA LEU A 230 -2.59 -14.75 -2.42
C LEU A 230 -2.19 -15.32 -1.05
N ALA A 231 -1.33 -14.59 -0.28
CA ALA A 231 -0.99 -14.98 1.09
C ALA A 231 -2.25 -15.05 1.98
N GLY A 232 -3.21 -14.14 1.78
CA GLY A 232 -4.51 -14.16 2.46
C GLY A 232 -5.37 -15.38 2.10
N GLU A 233 -5.38 -15.81 0.83
CA GLU A 233 -6.06 -17.04 0.38
C GLU A 233 -5.42 -18.29 1.01
N LEU A 234 -4.10 -18.42 0.91
CA LEU A 234 -3.35 -19.54 1.49
C LEU A 234 -3.48 -19.62 3.02
N ALA A 235 -3.53 -18.47 3.68
CA ALA A 235 -3.79 -18.41 5.12
C ALA A 235 -5.20 -18.89 5.48
N TYR A 236 -6.20 -18.59 4.64
CA TYR A 236 -7.57 -19.05 4.84
C TYR A 236 -7.67 -20.59 4.68
N ASP A 237 -7.06 -21.13 3.65
CA ASP A 237 -7.03 -22.59 3.45
C ASP A 237 -6.42 -23.32 4.67
N LYS A 238 -5.33 -22.75 5.22
CA LYS A 238 -4.69 -23.28 6.42
C LYS A 238 -5.56 -23.11 7.66
N LEU A 239 -6.28 -21.98 7.79
CA LEU A 239 -7.21 -21.73 8.89
C LEU A 239 -8.32 -22.78 8.95
N ILE A 240 -8.98 -23.06 7.82
CA ILE A 240 -10.05 -24.06 7.75
C ILE A 240 -9.51 -25.47 8.04
N LYS A 241 -8.35 -25.81 7.48
CA LYS A 241 -7.73 -27.13 7.70
C LYS A 241 -7.43 -27.42 9.17
N HIS A 242 -7.09 -26.39 9.96
CA HIS A 242 -6.70 -26.55 11.36
C HIS A 242 -7.79 -26.14 12.36
N ASP A 243 -8.97 -25.71 11.88
CA ASP A 243 -10.10 -25.26 12.71
C ASP A 243 -9.69 -24.21 13.78
N VAL A 244 -9.03 -23.11 13.31
CA VAL A 244 -8.49 -22.06 14.19
C VAL A 244 -9.11 -20.70 13.87
N GLY A 245 -8.83 -19.68 14.71
CA GLY A 245 -9.46 -18.37 14.64
C GLY A 245 -8.60 -17.26 13.97
N THR A 246 -9.07 -16.01 14.11
CA THR A 246 -8.48 -14.83 13.46
C THR A 246 -7.03 -14.54 13.86
N SER A 247 -6.62 -14.84 15.12
CA SER A 247 -5.21 -14.68 15.53
C SER A 247 -4.27 -15.58 14.72
N SER A 248 -4.66 -16.85 14.54
CA SER A 248 -3.91 -17.78 13.70
C SER A 248 -3.94 -17.39 12.24
N TYR A 249 -5.08 -16.86 11.74
CA TYR A 249 -5.18 -16.35 10.39
C TYR A 249 -4.14 -15.24 10.11
N ARG A 250 -3.99 -14.26 11.02
CA ARG A 250 -2.97 -13.22 10.92
C ARG A 250 -1.56 -13.82 10.83
N THR A 251 -1.25 -14.78 11.71
CA THR A 251 0.03 -15.46 11.70
C THR A 251 0.25 -16.24 10.39
N TYR A 252 -0.79 -16.94 9.92
CA TYR A 252 -0.71 -17.72 8.68
C TYR A 252 -0.56 -16.85 7.44
N LEU A 253 -1.09 -15.61 7.44
CA LEU A 253 -0.87 -14.66 6.35
C LEU A 253 0.61 -14.26 6.26
N ILE A 254 1.23 -13.92 7.40
CA ILE A 254 2.65 -13.58 7.46
C ILE A 254 3.52 -14.79 7.09
N ASP A 255 3.18 -15.99 7.60
CA ASP A 255 3.82 -17.24 7.22
C ASP A 255 3.74 -17.54 5.70
N ALA A 256 2.56 -17.31 5.11
CA ALA A 256 2.36 -17.54 3.68
C ALA A 256 3.20 -16.55 2.85
N LEU A 257 3.25 -15.28 3.27
CA LEU A 257 4.06 -14.27 2.63
C LEU A 257 5.57 -14.64 2.69
N SER A 258 6.05 -15.15 3.83
CA SER A 258 7.46 -15.55 4.00
C SER A 258 7.89 -16.77 3.18
N LYS A 259 6.93 -17.54 2.68
CA LYS A 259 7.16 -18.74 1.87
C LYS A 259 6.80 -18.55 0.40
N LEU A 260 6.40 -17.33 0.03
CA LEU A 260 5.95 -17.02 -1.31
C LEU A 260 7.15 -17.01 -2.26
N ASP A 261 7.19 -17.95 -3.18
CA ASP A 261 8.13 -17.98 -4.27
C ASP A 261 7.47 -17.60 -5.61
N ALA A 262 8.28 -17.38 -6.64
CA ALA A 262 7.81 -16.99 -7.96
C ALA A 262 6.81 -18.00 -8.56
N LYS A 263 7.06 -19.29 -8.37
CA LYS A 263 6.20 -20.36 -8.88
C LYS A 263 4.82 -20.34 -8.21
N THR A 264 4.80 -20.20 -6.89
CA THR A 264 3.55 -20.10 -6.11
C THR A 264 2.77 -18.85 -6.50
N LEU A 265 3.47 -17.70 -6.62
CA LEU A 265 2.81 -16.47 -7.04
C LEU A 265 2.23 -16.60 -8.45
N GLU A 266 3.02 -17.03 -9.44
CA GLU A 266 2.55 -17.19 -10.82
C GLU A 266 1.39 -18.19 -10.96
N GLY A 267 1.40 -19.26 -10.17
CA GLY A 267 0.32 -20.24 -10.16
C GLY A 267 -0.96 -19.77 -9.49
N GLY A 268 -0.89 -18.73 -8.65
CA GLY A 268 -2.03 -18.27 -7.84
C GLY A 268 -2.57 -16.88 -8.20
N ILE A 269 -1.88 -16.08 -9.03
CA ILE A 269 -2.35 -14.74 -9.37
C ILE A 269 -3.64 -14.76 -10.20
N LYS A 270 -4.56 -13.86 -9.86
CA LYS A 270 -5.83 -13.61 -10.54
C LYS A 270 -5.84 -12.17 -11.05
N ILE A 271 -5.10 -11.93 -12.12
CA ILE A 271 -4.83 -10.59 -12.67
C ILE A 271 -5.32 -10.47 -14.11
N GLU A 272 -5.92 -9.33 -14.42
CA GLU A 272 -6.38 -8.93 -15.76
C GLU A 272 -5.73 -7.58 -16.10
N SER A 273 -5.22 -7.43 -17.33
CA SER A 273 -4.66 -6.16 -17.84
C SER A 273 -5.66 -5.45 -18.73
N ARG A 274 -5.81 -4.14 -18.56
CA ARG A 274 -6.61 -3.25 -19.42
C ARG A 274 -5.86 -2.00 -19.84
#